data_4b5160cb6f9f21a29d065900d715efa8
#
_entry.id   4b5160cb6f9f21a29d065900d715efa8
#
_cell.length_a   1.000
_cell.length_b   1.000
_cell.length_c   1.000
_cell.angle_alpha   90.00
_cell.angle_beta   90.00
_cell.angle_gamma   90.00
#
_symmetry.space_group_name_H-M   'P 1'
#
loop_
_entity.id
_entity.type
_entity.pdbx_description
1 polymer ?
#
loop_
_entity_poly.entity_id
_entity_poly.type
_entity_poly.pdbx_seq_one_letter_code
_entity_poly.pdbx_strand_id
1 'polypeptide(L)'
;MNKSLLLAYTIAAGVLMTACKSEGVDQATELQKDAAAAEIDNLQSEFFTVETEVVEDRVTFNGRLRAENRVEIFPEVQGAILEGKKPFREGISYQKGEVLLELDDTEAVLQLESSRSSFIKMASSQMADIKLDYPDVKLQYERWVESLDAGNQVDPIPDLGEKGNRFLESKGVYEFYYRIKSAEERVKKFTILAPFSGVLSAAKAETGQIVGPQFHLGTLVGTSRFILHASVDPEMVDKMEPGKSVSVRSVEQTADYTARISRINPSVDPASQQVMVYLEISGEGLREGMYLEGELETGNESELARIPKTALLRTGGVLANRDGIIKEVSVDVEHLGRETLLVRGLQTGDEIVADVSVPISGRIIN
;
A
#
# COMPACT_ATOMS: atom_id res chain seq x y z
N MET A 1 11.87 -13.93 56.43
CA MET A 1 12.61 -13.43 57.61
C MET A 1 12.12 -12.05 57.91
N ASN A 2 11.61 -11.98 59.09
CA ASN A 2 11.25 -10.88 60.03
C ASN A 2 10.07 -9.99 59.61
N LYS A 3 8.92 -10.17 60.23
CA LYS A 3 8.46 -9.96 61.62
C LYS A 3 8.29 -8.47 61.96
N SER A 4 7.00 -8.12 62.16
CA SER A 4 6.40 -7.60 63.42
C SER A 4 6.55 -6.09 63.66
N LEU A 5 5.47 -5.33 63.88
CA LEU A 5 4.94 -5.10 65.25
C LEU A 5 3.61 -4.31 65.21
N LEU A 6 2.64 -4.90 65.89
CA LEU A 6 1.43 -4.26 66.42
C LEU A 6 1.80 -3.17 67.47
N LEU A 7 0.98 -2.12 67.62
CA LEU A 7 0.59 -1.66 68.98
C LEU A 7 -0.77 -0.95 68.94
N ALA A 8 -1.66 -1.51 69.70
CA ALA A 8 -2.95 -0.95 70.17
C ALA A 8 -2.77 0.04 71.26
N TYR A 9 -3.62 1.05 71.36
CA TYR A 9 -3.92 1.72 72.65
C TYR A 9 -5.40 2.10 72.68
N THR A 10 -6.11 1.41 73.57
CA THR A 10 -7.42 1.71 74.17
C THR A 10 -7.25 2.58 75.41
N ILE A 11 -8.24 3.40 75.74
CA ILE A 11 -8.72 3.85 77.10
C ILE A 11 -9.67 5.03 76.81
N ALA A 12 -10.97 4.94 76.98
CA ALA A 12 -11.87 4.83 78.10
C ALA A 12 -12.42 6.20 78.56
N ALA A 13 -13.72 6.32 78.35
CA ALA A 13 -14.76 6.82 79.27
C ALA A 13 -14.68 8.21 79.91
N GLY A 14 -15.80 8.93 79.76
CA GLY A 14 -16.16 10.10 80.60
C GLY A 14 -17.49 10.69 80.19
N VAL A 15 -18.57 10.17 80.76
CA VAL A 15 -19.93 10.71 80.73
C VAL A 15 -20.01 11.98 81.57
N LEU A 16 -20.53 13.08 81.04
CA LEU A 16 -21.18 14.12 81.81
C LEU A 16 -22.34 14.72 80.97
N MET A 17 -23.53 14.37 81.41
CA MET A 17 -24.76 15.03 80.99
C MET A 17 -24.83 16.41 81.65
N THR A 18 -25.09 17.43 80.81
CA THR A 18 -25.82 18.61 81.27
C THR A 18 -26.74 19.09 80.11
N ALA A 19 -27.99 19.06 80.41
CA ALA A 19 -29.06 19.59 79.57
C ALA A 19 -29.00 21.13 79.59
N CYS A 20 -29.02 21.75 78.39
CA CYS A 20 -29.50 23.12 78.22
C CYS A 20 -30.21 23.23 76.90
N LYS A 21 -31.42 23.45 76.94
CA LYS A 21 -32.52 24.05 76.22
C LYS A 21 -32.19 24.59 74.84
N SER A 22 -32.87 24.01 73.85
CA SER A 22 -33.00 24.39 72.46
C SER A 22 -33.69 25.72 72.29
N GLU A 23 -33.03 26.66 71.65
CA GLU A 23 -33.62 27.77 70.86
C GLU A 23 -32.46 28.36 69.99
N GLY A 24 -32.37 27.99 68.75
CA GLY A 24 -31.36 28.57 67.86
C GLY A 24 -30.93 27.71 66.64
N VAL A 25 -31.52 26.52 66.41
CA VAL A 25 -31.09 25.61 65.32
C VAL A 25 -31.89 25.79 64.06
N ASP A 26 -33.10 26.42 64.15
CA ASP A 26 -33.97 26.55 62.95
C ASP A 26 -33.58 27.67 61.99
N GLN A 27 -32.88 28.73 62.44
CA GLN A 27 -32.48 29.82 61.56
C GLN A 27 -31.21 29.53 60.71
N ALA A 28 -30.32 28.69 61.18
CA ALA A 28 -29.12 28.32 60.42
C ALA A 28 -29.40 27.30 59.32
N THR A 29 -30.43 26.48 59.49
CA THR A 29 -30.85 25.47 58.48
C THR A 29 -31.69 26.09 57.36
N GLU A 30 -32.48 27.17 57.66
CA GLU A 30 -33.22 27.91 56.60
C GLU A 30 -32.28 28.79 55.81
N LEU A 31 -31.30 29.48 56.40
CA LEU A 31 -30.30 30.25 55.67
C LEU A 31 -29.35 29.42 54.80
N GLN A 32 -29.04 28.18 55.17
CA GLN A 32 -28.30 27.24 54.34
C GLN A 32 -29.14 26.65 53.21
N LYS A 33 -30.45 26.49 53.42
CA LYS A 33 -31.37 25.99 52.42
C LYS A 33 -31.68 27.07 51.36
N ASP A 34 -31.82 28.31 51.80
CA ASP A 34 -32.01 29.47 50.89
C ASP A 34 -30.71 29.81 50.14
N ALA A 35 -29.52 29.67 50.76
CA ALA A 35 -28.26 29.84 50.08
C ALA A 35 -27.97 28.72 49.05
N ALA A 36 -28.32 27.48 49.39
CA ALA A 36 -28.20 26.36 48.42
C ALA A 36 -29.24 26.44 47.31
N ALA A 37 -30.45 26.96 47.57
CA ALA A 37 -31.46 27.19 46.55
C ALA A 37 -31.09 28.39 45.64
N ALA A 38 -30.45 29.44 46.19
CA ALA A 38 -29.96 30.56 45.41
C ALA A 38 -28.71 30.26 44.56
N GLU A 39 -27.86 29.28 44.97
CA GLU A 39 -26.73 28.79 44.18
C GLU A 39 -27.18 27.85 43.05
N ILE A 40 -28.29 27.14 43.20
CA ILE A 40 -28.86 26.29 42.16
C ILE A 40 -29.63 27.11 41.10
N ASP A 41 -30.16 28.27 41.44
CA ASP A 41 -30.92 29.14 40.53
C ASP A 41 -30.02 29.94 39.55
N ASN A 42 -28.70 29.89 39.72
CA ASN A 42 -27.74 30.59 38.84
C ASN A 42 -26.96 29.68 37.90
N LEU A 43 -27.24 28.37 37.90
CA LEU A 43 -26.69 27.40 36.96
C LEU A 43 -27.76 27.10 35.87
N GLN A 44 -28.09 28.14 35.09
CA GLN A 44 -28.91 27.95 33.89
C GLN A 44 -27.98 27.42 32.80
N SER A 45 -28.28 26.21 32.29
CA SER A 45 -27.68 25.75 31.03
C SER A 45 -28.04 26.73 29.93
N GLU A 46 -27.03 27.37 29.35
CA GLU A 46 -27.24 28.24 28.20
C GLU A 46 -27.69 27.39 27.00
N PHE A 47 -28.69 27.90 26.28
CA PHE A 47 -29.06 27.34 25.00
C PHE A 47 -28.14 27.92 23.93
N PHE A 48 -27.70 27.04 23.04
CA PHE A 48 -26.91 27.36 21.86
C PHE A 48 -27.79 27.27 20.64
N THR A 49 -27.88 28.36 19.89
CA THR A 49 -28.61 28.38 18.60
C THR A 49 -27.71 27.79 17.53
N VAL A 50 -28.20 26.75 16.88
CA VAL A 50 -27.49 26.02 15.84
C VAL A 50 -27.40 26.84 14.57
N GLU A 51 -26.21 26.98 14.03
CA GLU A 51 -25.95 27.48 12.68
C GLU A 51 -25.46 26.33 11.83
N THR A 52 -26.06 26.15 10.65
CA THR A 52 -25.62 25.17 9.67
C THR A 52 -24.67 25.81 8.67
N GLU A 53 -23.66 25.07 8.28
CA GLU A 53 -22.76 25.44 7.20
C GLU A 53 -22.77 24.34 6.13
N VAL A 54 -22.65 24.74 4.88
CA VAL A 54 -22.52 23.82 3.76
C VAL A 54 -21.07 23.38 3.69
N VAL A 55 -20.83 22.10 3.88
CA VAL A 55 -19.51 21.51 3.83
C VAL A 55 -19.49 20.47 2.71
N GLU A 56 -18.46 20.51 1.88
CA GLU A 56 -18.26 19.46 0.88
C GLU A 56 -17.91 18.14 1.57
N ASP A 57 -18.63 17.09 1.19
CA ASP A 57 -18.34 15.74 1.68
C ASP A 57 -16.96 15.31 1.19
N ARG A 58 -16.14 14.84 2.11
CA ARG A 58 -14.78 14.34 1.83
C ARG A 58 -14.63 12.89 2.24
N VAL A 59 -14.05 12.09 1.36
CA VAL A 59 -13.59 10.75 1.67
C VAL A 59 -12.13 10.83 2.08
N THR A 60 -11.83 10.53 3.32
CA THR A 60 -10.46 10.40 3.80
C THR A 60 -10.01 8.95 3.72
N PHE A 61 -8.79 8.73 3.30
CA PHE A 61 -8.21 7.41 3.24
C PHE A 61 -6.71 7.48 3.53
N ASN A 62 -6.16 6.35 3.87
CA ASN A 62 -4.73 6.21 4.06
C ASN A 62 -4.23 4.94 3.38
N GLY A 63 -2.94 4.89 3.08
CA GLY A 63 -2.39 3.75 2.41
C GLY A 63 -0.88 3.72 2.39
N ARG A 64 -0.36 2.59 1.94
CA ARG A 64 1.07 2.38 1.79
C ARG A 64 1.46 2.37 0.32
N LEU A 65 2.52 3.09 0.00
CA LEU A 65 3.06 3.20 -1.34
C LEU A 65 3.84 1.93 -1.70
N ARG A 66 3.56 1.38 -2.88
CA ARG A 66 4.32 0.29 -3.48
C ARG A 66 4.80 0.69 -4.86
N ALA A 67 6.00 0.27 -5.23
CA ALA A 67 6.47 0.45 -6.59
C ALA A 67 5.58 -0.35 -7.55
N GLU A 68 5.24 0.22 -8.70
CA GLU A 68 4.50 -0.47 -9.76
C GLU A 68 5.27 -1.69 -10.27
N ASN A 69 6.58 -1.52 -10.44
CA ASN A 69 7.47 -2.56 -10.90
C ASN A 69 8.40 -2.99 -9.73
N ARG A 70 8.28 -4.24 -9.34
CA ARG A 70 9.13 -4.88 -8.35
C ARG A 70 9.37 -6.31 -8.81
N VAL A 71 10.63 -6.73 -8.86
CA VAL A 71 11.02 -8.08 -9.24
C VAL A 71 12.09 -8.61 -8.29
N GLU A 72 11.89 -9.84 -7.86
CA GLU A 72 12.93 -10.63 -7.20
C GLU A 72 13.76 -11.32 -8.26
N ILE A 73 15.08 -11.16 -8.19
CA ILE A 73 16.02 -11.61 -9.19
C ILE A 73 16.57 -12.96 -8.77
N PHE A 74 16.37 -13.96 -9.63
CA PHE A 74 16.91 -15.30 -9.49
C PHE A 74 17.68 -15.65 -10.76
N PRO A 75 18.84 -16.36 -10.66
CA PRO A 75 19.52 -16.86 -11.85
C PRO A 75 18.73 -18.03 -12.44
N GLU A 76 18.72 -18.13 -13.77
CA GLU A 76 18.10 -19.27 -14.47
C GLU A 76 19.06 -20.43 -14.67
N VAL A 77 20.36 -20.20 -14.47
CA VAL A 77 21.45 -21.18 -14.60
C VAL A 77 22.35 -21.13 -13.39
N GLN A 78 23.11 -22.17 -13.19
CA GLN A 78 24.15 -22.22 -12.15
C GLN A 78 25.46 -21.72 -12.69
N GLY A 79 26.17 -20.86 -11.89
CA GLY A 79 27.49 -20.37 -12.22
C GLY A 79 28.11 -19.57 -11.06
N ALA A 80 29.39 -19.29 -11.16
CA ALA A 80 30.07 -18.37 -10.24
C ALA A 80 29.83 -16.93 -10.69
N ILE A 81 29.57 -16.04 -9.73
CA ILE A 81 29.39 -14.60 -10.01
C ILE A 81 30.72 -13.98 -10.37
N LEU A 82 30.80 -13.37 -11.55
CA LEU A 82 31.96 -12.61 -12.02
C LEU A 82 31.94 -11.19 -11.47
N GLU A 83 33.11 -10.55 -11.47
CA GLU A 83 33.21 -9.13 -11.17
C GLU A 83 32.60 -8.30 -12.30
N GLY A 84 31.54 -7.58 -12.00
CA GLY A 84 30.82 -6.74 -12.95
C GLY A 84 31.41 -5.33 -13.06
N LYS A 85 31.07 -4.62 -14.15
CA LYS A 85 31.44 -3.21 -14.36
C LYS A 85 30.84 -2.27 -13.32
N LYS A 86 29.71 -2.67 -12.73
CA LYS A 86 28.94 -1.91 -11.75
C LYS A 86 28.70 -2.79 -10.52
N PRO A 87 28.91 -2.26 -9.31
CA PRO A 87 28.74 -3.08 -8.11
C PRO A 87 27.28 -3.47 -7.91
N PHE A 88 27.01 -4.74 -7.67
CA PHE A 88 25.68 -5.25 -7.32
C PHE A 88 25.45 -5.04 -5.83
N ARG A 89 24.95 -3.84 -5.47
CA ARG A 89 24.72 -3.44 -4.07
C ARG A 89 23.44 -2.67 -3.93
N GLU A 90 22.87 -2.70 -2.74
CA GLU A 90 21.69 -1.91 -2.39
C GLU A 90 21.91 -0.41 -2.65
N GLY A 91 20.86 0.26 -3.13
CA GLY A 91 20.89 1.68 -3.46
C GLY A 91 21.48 2.01 -4.85
N ILE A 92 22.01 1.03 -5.58
CA ILE A 92 22.54 1.25 -6.93
C ILE A 92 21.40 1.21 -7.95
N SER A 93 21.36 2.25 -8.81
CA SER A 93 20.38 2.37 -9.89
C SER A 93 20.84 1.64 -11.15
N TYR A 94 19.94 1.01 -11.85
CA TYR A 94 20.15 0.35 -13.14
C TYR A 94 19.10 0.82 -14.14
N GLN A 95 19.50 0.88 -15.41
CA GLN A 95 18.59 1.14 -16.52
C GLN A 95 18.06 -0.17 -17.12
N LYS A 96 16.90 -0.13 -17.75
CA LYS A 96 16.37 -1.29 -18.47
C LYS A 96 17.38 -1.82 -19.50
N GLY A 97 17.68 -3.12 -19.42
CA GLY A 97 18.65 -3.79 -20.28
C GLY A 97 20.11 -3.66 -19.82
N GLU A 98 20.39 -2.92 -18.74
CA GLU A 98 21.73 -2.87 -18.15
C GLU A 98 22.04 -4.19 -17.44
N VAL A 99 23.29 -4.61 -17.50
CA VAL A 99 23.77 -5.84 -16.84
C VAL A 99 23.77 -5.66 -15.34
N LEU A 100 23.00 -6.51 -14.64
CA LEU A 100 22.96 -6.59 -13.19
C LEU A 100 24.12 -7.44 -12.66
N LEU A 101 24.25 -8.64 -13.19
CA LEU A 101 25.27 -9.61 -12.83
C LEU A 101 25.65 -10.46 -14.06
N GLU A 102 26.88 -10.92 -14.07
CA GLU A 102 27.39 -11.91 -15.02
C GLU A 102 27.83 -13.17 -14.24
N LEU A 103 27.43 -14.33 -14.72
CA LEU A 103 27.88 -15.61 -14.21
C LEU A 103 28.96 -16.17 -15.17
N ASP A 104 29.86 -17.00 -14.65
CA ASP A 104 30.86 -17.67 -15.45
C ASP A 104 30.21 -18.66 -16.43
N ASP A 105 30.26 -18.31 -17.69
CA ASP A 105 29.67 -19.05 -18.81
C ASP A 105 30.72 -19.85 -19.60
N THR A 106 32.00 -19.86 -19.19
CA THR A 106 33.12 -20.44 -19.92
C THR A 106 32.84 -21.86 -20.38
N GLU A 107 32.35 -22.74 -19.51
CA GLU A 107 32.01 -24.12 -19.87
C GLU A 107 30.85 -24.19 -20.88
N ALA A 108 29.82 -23.37 -20.70
CA ALA A 108 28.65 -23.33 -21.57
C ALA A 108 28.98 -22.84 -22.97
N VAL A 109 29.88 -21.84 -23.08
CA VAL A 109 30.36 -21.31 -24.36
C VAL A 109 31.20 -22.37 -25.08
N LEU A 110 32.16 -23.02 -24.41
CA LEU A 110 32.96 -24.07 -25.01
C LEU A 110 32.10 -25.24 -25.49
N GLN A 111 31.09 -25.63 -24.73
CA GLN A 111 30.13 -26.70 -25.14
C GLN A 111 29.30 -26.28 -26.36
N LEU A 112 28.89 -25.01 -26.43
CA LEU A 112 28.17 -24.44 -27.58
C LEU A 112 29.07 -24.44 -28.83
N GLU A 113 30.32 -23.99 -28.74
CA GLU A 113 31.29 -23.99 -29.85
C GLU A 113 31.53 -25.42 -30.38
N SER A 114 31.71 -26.42 -29.46
CA SER A 114 31.85 -27.81 -29.82
C SER A 114 30.60 -28.32 -30.57
N SER A 115 29.40 -27.92 -30.09
CA SER A 115 28.12 -28.30 -30.74
C SER A 115 27.99 -27.69 -32.12
N ARG A 116 28.37 -26.40 -32.28
CA ARG A 116 28.39 -25.71 -33.58
C ARG A 116 29.37 -26.37 -34.55
N SER A 117 30.58 -26.71 -34.09
CA SER A 117 31.55 -27.44 -34.93
C SER A 117 31.01 -28.77 -35.44
N SER A 118 30.33 -29.52 -34.57
CA SER A 118 29.69 -30.78 -34.93
C SER A 118 28.55 -30.58 -35.95
N PHE A 119 27.77 -29.49 -35.79
CA PHE A 119 26.71 -29.13 -36.73
C PHE A 119 27.26 -28.73 -38.10
N ILE A 120 28.32 -27.92 -38.18
CA ILE A 120 28.99 -27.51 -39.39
C ILE A 120 29.48 -28.72 -40.18
N LYS A 121 30.11 -29.66 -39.45
CA LYS A 121 30.53 -30.92 -40.08
C LYS A 121 29.37 -31.72 -40.63
N MET A 122 28.27 -31.82 -39.89
CA MET A 122 27.06 -32.52 -40.35
C MET A 122 26.42 -31.79 -41.56
N ALA A 123 26.21 -30.49 -41.51
CA ALA A 123 25.66 -29.70 -42.59
C ALA A 123 26.53 -29.85 -43.86
N SER A 124 27.87 -29.74 -43.73
CA SER A 124 28.82 -29.89 -44.83
C SER A 124 28.76 -31.28 -45.43
N SER A 125 28.49 -32.31 -44.65
CA SER A 125 28.41 -33.68 -45.18
C SER A 125 27.21 -33.92 -46.13
N GLN A 126 26.14 -33.07 -46.00
CA GLN A 126 24.97 -33.14 -46.92
C GLN A 126 25.20 -32.44 -48.25
N MET A 127 26.31 -31.71 -48.42
CA MET A 127 26.59 -30.91 -49.58
C MET A 127 26.62 -31.72 -50.88
N ALA A 128 27.17 -32.97 -50.84
CA ALA A 128 27.24 -33.83 -52.00
C ALA A 128 25.85 -34.29 -52.47
N ASP A 129 25.01 -34.70 -51.54
CA ASP A 129 23.63 -35.12 -51.83
C ASP A 129 22.79 -33.97 -52.33
N ILE A 130 22.93 -32.78 -51.74
CA ILE A 130 22.22 -31.53 -52.19
C ILE A 130 22.66 -31.13 -53.60
N LYS A 131 23.97 -31.22 -53.93
CA LYS A 131 24.48 -30.86 -55.24
C LYS A 131 23.96 -31.85 -56.31
N LEU A 132 23.74 -33.11 -56.00
CA LEU A 132 23.31 -34.13 -56.95
C LEU A 132 21.78 -34.15 -57.10
N ASP A 133 21.07 -34.21 -55.97
CA ASP A 133 19.63 -34.49 -56.01
C ASP A 133 18.75 -33.20 -56.03
N TYR A 134 19.33 -32.03 -55.64
CA TYR A 134 18.61 -30.76 -55.53
C TYR A 134 19.36 -29.60 -56.20
N PRO A 135 19.63 -29.69 -57.52
CA PRO A 135 20.50 -28.75 -58.26
C PRO A 135 19.97 -27.30 -58.23
N ASP A 136 18.66 -27.12 -58.10
CA ASP A 136 18.00 -25.80 -58.10
C ASP A 136 18.33 -24.99 -56.84
N VAL A 137 18.57 -25.63 -55.70
CA VAL A 137 18.83 -25.00 -54.40
C VAL A 137 20.28 -25.13 -53.91
N LYS A 138 21.14 -25.81 -54.70
CA LYS A 138 22.55 -26.09 -54.30
C LYS A 138 23.34 -24.85 -53.95
N LEU A 139 23.20 -23.76 -54.70
CA LEU A 139 23.96 -22.51 -54.47
C LEU A 139 23.51 -21.82 -53.18
N GLN A 140 22.23 -21.91 -52.85
CA GLN A 140 21.69 -21.34 -51.62
C GLN A 140 22.17 -22.11 -50.41
N TYR A 141 22.17 -23.45 -50.47
CA TYR A 141 22.66 -24.30 -49.41
C TYR A 141 24.20 -24.13 -49.20
N GLU A 142 24.97 -24.09 -50.33
CA GLU A 142 26.41 -23.89 -50.32
C GLU A 142 26.80 -22.60 -49.58
N ARG A 143 26.17 -21.46 -49.97
CA ARG A 143 26.43 -20.16 -49.34
C ARG A 143 26.08 -20.18 -47.85
N TRP A 144 25.02 -20.85 -47.47
CA TRP A 144 24.64 -20.99 -46.06
C TRP A 144 25.69 -21.80 -45.31
N VAL A 145 26.12 -22.94 -45.80
CA VAL A 145 27.16 -23.76 -45.18
C VAL A 145 28.48 -23.00 -45.05
N GLU A 146 28.85 -22.22 -46.11
CA GLU A 146 30.05 -21.39 -46.08
C GLU A 146 29.98 -20.22 -45.08
N SER A 147 28.77 -19.74 -44.74
CA SER A 147 28.59 -18.70 -43.74
C SER A 147 28.68 -19.22 -42.28
N LEU A 148 28.60 -20.55 -42.09
CA LEU A 148 28.63 -21.14 -40.76
C LEU A 148 30.03 -21.05 -40.13
N ASP A 149 30.07 -20.52 -38.92
CA ASP A 149 31.27 -20.42 -38.09
C ASP A 149 30.97 -20.88 -36.65
N ALA A 150 31.87 -21.65 -36.05
CA ALA A 150 31.70 -22.16 -34.69
C ALA A 150 31.72 -21.04 -33.63
N GLY A 151 32.42 -19.93 -33.91
CA GLY A 151 32.50 -18.77 -33.00
C GLY A 151 31.27 -17.86 -33.06
N ASN A 152 30.46 -17.97 -34.13
CA ASN A 152 29.33 -17.08 -34.39
C ASN A 152 27.99 -17.79 -34.23
N GLN A 153 26.93 -17.00 -34.08
CA GLN A 153 25.56 -17.51 -34.05
C GLN A 153 25.23 -18.18 -35.41
N VAL A 154 24.56 -19.34 -35.35
CA VAL A 154 24.16 -20.07 -36.56
C VAL A 154 22.99 -19.35 -37.21
N ASP A 155 23.15 -18.99 -38.51
CA ASP A 155 22.10 -18.42 -39.32
C ASP A 155 20.93 -19.39 -39.55
N PRO A 156 19.71 -18.89 -39.80
CA PRO A 156 18.55 -19.73 -40.10
C PRO A 156 18.85 -20.65 -41.32
N ILE A 157 18.40 -21.90 -41.24
CA ILE A 157 18.47 -22.84 -42.36
C ILE A 157 17.67 -22.26 -43.52
N PRO A 158 18.26 -22.16 -44.73
CA PRO A 158 17.56 -21.64 -45.87
C PRO A 158 16.38 -22.56 -46.30
N ASP A 159 15.32 -21.95 -46.83
CA ASP A 159 14.21 -22.71 -47.41
C ASP A 159 14.61 -23.33 -48.74
N LEU A 160 14.75 -24.65 -48.77
CA LEU A 160 15.11 -25.42 -49.96
C LEU A 160 13.88 -26.01 -50.68
N GLY A 161 12.70 -25.47 -50.36
CA GLY A 161 11.43 -26.02 -50.83
C GLY A 161 11.03 -27.32 -50.14
N GLU A 162 9.83 -27.80 -50.43
CA GLU A 162 9.24 -28.95 -49.68
C GLU A 162 10.13 -30.20 -49.70
N LYS A 163 10.68 -30.55 -50.85
CA LYS A 163 11.53 -31.76 -50.98
C LYS A 163 12.88 -31.59 -50.29
N GLY A 164 13.53 -30.44 -50.47
CA GLY A 164 14.83 -30.16 -49.84
C GLY A 164 14.72 -30.07 -48.34
N ASN A 165 13.68 -29.42 -47.84
CA ASN A 165 13.44 -29.33 -46.38
C ASN A 165 13.18 -30.72 -45.74
N ARG A 166 12.35 -31.59 -46.39
CA ARG A 166 12.15 -32.96 -45.91
C ARG A 166 13.44 -33.80 -45.94
N PHE A 167 14.30 -33.55 -46.93
CA PHE A 167 15.61 -34.20 -46.97
C PHE A 167 16.46 -33.80 -45.75
N LEU A 168 16.63 -32.51 -45.50
CA LEU A 168 17.37 -32.00 -44.35
C LEU A 168 16.78 -32.48 -43.00
N GLU A 169 15.45 -32.56 -42.91
CA GLU A 169 14.77 -33.11 -41.76
C GLU A 169 15.13 -34.63 -41.52
N SER A 170 15.06 -35.42 -42.63
CA SER A 170 15.42 -36.85 -42.59
C SER A 170 16.87 -37.08 -42.19
N LYS A 171 17.77 -36.12 -42.45
CA LYS A 171 19.19 -36.16 -42.07
C LYS A 171 19.45 -35.56 -40.67
N GLY A 172 18.41 -35.13 -39.97
CA GLY A 172 18.53 -34.56 -38.61
C GLY A 172 19.12 -33.16 -38.54
N VAL A 173 19.24 -32.41 -39.66
CA VAL A 173 19.83 -31.05 -39.69
C VAL A 173 19.04 -30.10 -38.85
N TYR A 174 17.71 -30.16 -38.89
CA TYR A 174 16.83 -29.31 -38.08
C TYR A 174 16.93 -29.65 -36.57
N GLU A 175 17.06 -30.93 -36.23
CA GLU A 175 17.23 -31.33 -34.80
C GLU A 175 18.49 -30.70 -34.22
N PHE A 176 19.64 -30.83 -34.91
CA PHE A 176 20.88 -30.24 -34.44
C PHE A 176 20.83 -28.69 -34.42
N TYR A 177 20.20 -28.09 -35.42
CA TYR A 177 20.00 -26.64 -35.46
C TYR A 177 19.26 -26.15 -34.23
N TYR A 178 18.13 -26.74 -33.89
CA TYR A 178 17.35 -26.34 -32.72
C TYR A 178 18.05 -26.67 -31.40
N ARG A 179 18.87 -27.73 -31.36
CA ARG A 179 19.72 -28.00 -30.20
C ARG A 179 20.75 -26.90 -29.97
N ILE A 180 21.37 -26.38 -31.04
CA ILE A 180 22.27 -25.24 -30.96
C ILE A 180 21.53 -23.99 -30.51
N LYS A 181 20.37 -23.70 -31.09
CA LYS A 181 19.55 -22.55 -30.68
C LYS A 181 19.20 -22.60 -29.18
N SER A 182 18.86 -23.76 -28.68
CA SER A 182 18.62 -23.96 -27.24
C SER A 182 19.89 -23.72 -26.39
N ALA A 183 21.05 -24.14 -26.87
CA ALA A 183 22.31 -23.88 -26.19
C ALA A 183 22.70 -22.39 -26.24
N GLU A 184 22.47 -21.70 -27.37
CA GLU A 184 22.65 -20.24 -27.49
C GLU A 184 21.78 -19.48 -26.49
N GLU A 185 20.48 -19.83 -26.37
CA GLU A 185 19.59 -19.21 -25.38
C GLU A 185 20.03 -19.51 -23.94
N ARG A 186 20.59 -20.71 -23.69
CA ARG A 186 21.16 -21.05 -22.37
C ARG A 186 22.36 -20.19 -22.02
N VAL A 187 23.26 -19.91 -22.96
CA VAL A 187 24.43 -19.03 -22.74
C VAL A 187 23.98 -17.62 -22.40
N LYS A 188 22.94 -17.08 -23.07
CA LYS A 188 22.39 -15.76 -22.74
C LYS A 188 21.91 -15.63 -21.29
N LYS A 189 21.51 -16.75 -20.64
CA LYS A 189 21.03 -16.76 -19.25
C LYS A 189 22.11 -16.56 -18.22
N PHE A 190 23.39 -16.62 -18.60
CA PHE A 190 24.51 -16.31 -17.73
C PHE A 190 24.67 -14.79 -17.51
N THR A 191 24.10 -13.97 -18.40
CA THR A 191 24.06 -12.52 -18.23
C THR A 191 22.67 -12.12 -17.75
N ILE A 192 22.59 -11.60 -16.52
CA ILE A 192 21.33 -11.18 -15.91
C ILE A 192 21.15 -9.69 -16.14
N LEU A 193 20.09 -9.33 -16.86
CA LEU A 193 19.75 -7.96 -17.25
C LEU A 193 18.65 -7.39 -16.40
N ALA A 194 18.67 -6.06 -16.21
CA ALA A 194 17.57 -5.34 -15.57
C ALA A 194 16.32 -5.33 -16.47
N PRO A 195 15.18 -5.88 -16.05
CA PRO A 195 13.96 -5.93 -16.85
C PRO A 195 13.30 -4.56 -17.03
N PHE A 196 13.56 -3.64 -16.10
CA PHE A 196 13.12 -2.24 -16.11
C PHE A 196 14.14 -1.35 -15.37
N SER A 197 14.03 -0.04 -15.55
CA SER A 197 14.88 0.93 -14.84
C SER A 197 14.44 1.05 -13.38
N GLY A 198 15.37 0.93 -12.45
CA GLY A 198 15.08 0.92 -11.02
C GLY A 198 16.34 0.93 -10.15
N VAL A 199 16.11 0.72 -8.85
CA VAL A 199 17.16 0.67 -7.82
C VAL A 199 17.11 -0.69 -7.15
N LEU A 200 18.28 -1.26 -6.87
CA LEU A 200 18.37 -2.47 -6.03
C LEU A 200 17.96 -2.12 -4.59
N SER A 201 16.87 -2.69 -4.12
CA SER A 201 16.40 -2.56 -2.74
C SER A 201 16.96 -3.65 -1.81
N ALA A 202 17.43 -4.74 -2.40
CA ALA A 202 18.14 -5.82 -1.71
C ALA A 202 19.20 -6.41 -2.65
N ALA A 203 20.37 -6.71 -2.12
CA ALA A 203 21.47 -7.37 -2.82
C ALA A 203 22.10 -8.43 -1.90
N LYS A 204 22.02 -9.71 -2.27
CA LYS A 204 22.52 -10.84 -1.47
C LYS A 204 23.68 -11.58 -2.16
N ALA A 205 23.91 -11.27 -3.42
CA ALA A 205 24.89 -11.94 -4.25
C ALA A 205 26.25 -11.26 -4.08
N GLU A 206 27.31 -12.06 -3.93
CA GLU A 206 28.69 -11.61 -3.81
C GLU A 206 29.56 -12.18 -4.92
N THR A 207 30.53 -11.40 -5.40
CA THR A 207 31.50 -11.82 -6.42
C THR A 207 32.25 -13.08 -5.98
N GLY A 208 32.38 -14.05 -6.86
CA GLY A 208 33.03 -15.35 -6.61
C GLY A 208 32.11 -16.40 -5.96
N GLN A 209 30.90 -16.03 -5.55
CA GLN A 209 29.92 -16.96 -5.02
C GLN A 209 29.31 -17.82 -6.15
N ILE A 210 29.15 -19.13 -5.90
CA ILE A 210 28.42 -20.00 -6.82
C ILE A 210 26.94 -19.92 -6.47
N VAL A 211 26.13 -19.57 -7.47
CA VAL A 211 24.68 -19.42 -7.34
C VAL A 211 23.92 -20.32 -8.33
N GLY A 212 22.67 -20.58 -8.07
CA GLY A 212 21.79 -21.38 -8.94
C GLY A 212 20.34 -20.93 -8.85
N PRO A 213 19.40 -21.53 -9.58
CA PRO A 213 18.02 -21.06 -9.79
C PRO A 213 17.19 -20.80 -8.53
N GLN A 214 17.58 -21.34 -7.39
CA GLN A 214 16.88 -21.13 -6.11
C GLN A 214 17.50 -20.01 -5.25
N PHE A 215 18.63 -19.46 -5.67
CA PHE A 215 19.31 -18.42 -4.91
C PHE A 215 18.74 -17.04 -5.26
N HIS A 216 18.15 -16.36 -4.28
CA HIS A 216 17.65 -14.98 -4.42
C HIS A 216 18.83 -14.02 -4.47
N LEU A 217 19.17 -13.51 -5.66
CA LEU A 217 20.29 -12.58 -5.87
C LEU A 217 20.01 -11.22 -5.24
N GLY A 218 18.80 -10.72 -5.42
CA GLY A 218 18.39 -9.40 -4.95
C GLY A 218 17.01 -9.00 -5.42
N THR A 219 16.62 -7.77 -5.12
CA THR A 219 15.32 -7.21 -5.53
C THR A 219 15.53 -5.89 -6.23
N LEU A 220 15.00 -5.76 -7.44
CA LEU A 220 14.98 -4.52 -8.21
C LEU A 220 13.61 -3.86 -8.07
N VAL A 221 13.59 -2.56 -7.75
CA VAL A 221 12.38 -1.76 -7.53
C VAL A 221 12.39 -0.55 -8.47
N GLY A 222 11.31 -0.38 -9.21
CA GLY A 222 11.11 0.78 -10.08
C GLY A 222 10.89 2.05 -9.26
N THR A 223 11.43 3.18 -9.73
CA THR A 223 11.37 4.47 -9.02
C THR A 223 10.55 5.53 -9.74
N SER A 224 9.98 5.22 -10.90
CA SER A 224 9.26 6.20 -11.72
C SER A 224 7.77 6.26 -11.43
N ARG A 225 7.15 5.14 -11.12
CA ARG A 225 5.71 5.01 -10.85
C ARG A 225 5.44 4.16 -9.64
N PHE A 226 4.49 4.60 -8.86
CA PHE A 226 4.07 3.91 -7.65
C PHE A 226 2.57 3.72 -7.64
N ILE A 227 2.12 2.76 -6.86
CA ILE A 227 0.70 2.50 -6.60
C ILE A 227 0.49 2.64 -5.09
N LEU A 228 -0.38 3.56 -4.72
CA LEU A 228 -0.85 3.68 -3.34
C LEU A 228 -1.93 2.62 -3.11
N HIS A 229 -1.67 1.72 -2.20
CA HIS A 229 -2.63 0.72 -1.71
C HIS A 229 -3.38 1.35 -0.55
N ALA A 230 -4.53 1.93 -0.84
CA ALA A 230 -5.35 2.64 0.13
C ALA A 230 -6.47 1.73 0.65
N SER A 231 -6.68 1.75 1.95
CA SER A 231 -7.79 1.09 2.62
C SER A 231 -8.90 2.09 2.86
N VAL A 232 -10.09 1.80 2.35
CA VAL A 232 -11.25 2.71 2.36
C VAL A 232 -12.45 1.98 2.92
N ASP A 233 -13.25 2.68 3.69
CA ASP A 233 -14.51 2.17 4.20
C ASP A 233 -15.48 1.83 3.05
N PRO A 234 -16.19 0.69 3.07
CA PRO A 234 -17.13 0.30 2.01
C PRO A 234 -18.17 1.36 1.68
N GLU A 235 -18.70 2.08 2.68
CA GLU A 235 -19.71 3.13 2.47
C GLU A 235 -19.15 4.33 1.69
N MET A 236 -17.83 4.56 1.79
CA MET A 236 -17.15 5.65 1.11
C MET A 236 -16.70 5.28 -0.31
N VAL A 237 -16.53 3.98 -0.57
CA VAL A 237 -16.07 3.48 -1.88
C VAL A 237 -17.03 3.83 -3.00
N ASP A 238 -18.34 3.81 -2.72
CA ASP A 238 -19.38 4.16 -3.71
C ASP A 238 -19.27 5.62 -4.22
N LYS A 239 -18.60 6.48 -3.45
CA LYS A 239 -18.30 7.86 -3.83
C LYS A 239 -17.01 8.00 -4.66
N MET A 240 -16.23 6.93 -4.80
CA MET A 240 -14.97 6.90 -5.52
C MET A 240 -15.15 6.31 -6.92
N GLU A 241 -14.63 6.99 -7.92
CA GLU A 241 -14.72 6.55 -9.32
C GLU A 241 -13.32 6.37 -9.91
N PRO A 242 -13.05 5.25 -10.63
CA PRO A 242 -11.82 5.10 -11.37
C PRO A 242 -11.62 6.27 -12.35
N GLY A 243 -10.38 6.76 -12.39
CA GLY A 243 -10.00 7.90 -13.24
C GLY A 243 -10.03 9.26 -12.55
N LYS A 244 -10.69 9.42 -11.40
CA LYS A 244 -10.63 10.66 -10.63
C LYS A 244 -9.24 10.91 -10.05
N SER A 245 -8.83 12.17 -10.01
CA SER A 245 -7.60 12.63 -9.34
C SER A 245 -7.91 12.98 -7.90
N VAL A 246 -6.97 12.67 -7.03
CA VAL A 246 -7.08 12.83 -5.57
C VAL A 246 -5.81 13.49 -5.05
N SER A 247 -5.95 14.41 -4.12
CA SER A 247 -4.81 14.96 -3.40
C SER A 247 -4.36 13.99 -2.32
N VAL A 248 -3.07 13.69 -2.27
CA VAL A 248 -2.47 12.84 -1.25
C VAL A 248 -1.25 13.51 -0.64
N ARG A 249 -1.08 13.35 0.66
CA ARG A 249 -0.02 13.97 1.44
C ARG A 249 0.79 12.90 2.17
N SER A 250 2.10 13.11 2.23
CA SER A 250 2.95 12.31 3.09
C SER A 250 2.80 12.76 4.55
N VAL A 251 2.58 11.81 5.45
CA VAL A 251 2.49 12.07 6.90
C VAL A 251 3.80 12.61 7.47
N GLU A 252 4.93 12.18 6.91
CA GLU A 252 6.27 12.54 7.37
C GLU A 252 6.85 13.78 6.66
N GLN A 253 6.38 14.07 5.45
CA GLN A 253 6.84 15.18 4.62
C GLN A 253 5.65 16.06 4.25
N THR A 254 5.83 17.37 4.32
CA THR A 254 4.81 18.37 3.92
C THR A 254 4.60 18.45 2.39
N ALA A 255 4.92 17.41 1.66
CA ALA A 255 4.77 17.38 0.21
C ALA A 255 3.39 16.85 -0.17
N ASP A 256 2.69 17.63 -0.98
CA ASP A 256 1.41 17.23 -1.59
C ASP A 256 1.68 16.63 -2.97
N TYR A 257 1.00 15.54 -3.26
CA TYR A 257 1.05 14.84 -4.53
C TYR A 257 -0.35 14.68 -5.09
N THR A 258 -0.44 14.48 -6.40
CA THR A 258 -1.69 14.11 -7.05
C THR A 258 -1.63 12.63 -7.42
N ALA A 259 -2.58 11.87 -6.92
CA ALA A 259 -2.78 10.48 -7.28
C ALA A 259 -4.05 10.33 -8.13
N ARG A 260 -4.11 9.30 -8.95
CA ARG A 260 -5.28 8.96 -9.78
C ARG A 260 -5.81 7.60 -9.39
N ILE A 261 -7.10 7.50 -9.12
CA ILE A 261 -7.76 6.22 -8.84
C ILE A 261 -7.67 5.36 -10.10
N SER A 262 -6.94 4.26 -10.01
CA SER A 262 -6.71 3.31 -11.11
C SER A 262 -7.76 2.21 -11.11
N ARG A 263 -7.97 1.60 -9.95
CA ARG A 263 -8.92 0.49 -9.77
C ARG A 263 -9.37 0.39 -8.33
N ILE A 264 -10.55 -0.19 -8.14
CA ILE A 264 -11.17 -0.49 -6.85
C ILE A 264 -11.34 -2.01 -6.77
N ASN A 265 -10.93 -2.61 -5.66
CA ASN A 265 -11.14 -4.03 -5.44
C ASN A 265 -12.64 -4.29 -5.22
N PRO A 266 -13.27 -5.24 -5.91
CA PRO A 266 -14.69 -5.55 -5.70
C PRO A 266 -14.97 -6.29 -4.37
N SER A 267 -13.93 -6.70 -3.65
CA SER A 267 -14.05 -7.49 -2.42
C SER A 267 -13.68 -6.66 -1.18
N VAL A 268 -14.45 -6.81 -0.12
CA VAL A 268 -14.13 -6.32 1.22
C VAL A 268 -13.15 -7.30 1.88
N ASP A 269 -12.07 -6.80 2.45
CA ASP A 269 -11.14 -7.59 3.24
C ASP A 269 -11.82 -8.03 4.56
N PRO A 270 -11.93 -9.34 4.84
CA PRO A 270 -12.68 -9.82 6.01
C PRO A 270 -12.01 -9.48 7.36
N ALA A 271 -10.71 -9.22 7.38
CA ALA A 271 -9.99 -8.90 8.60
C ALA A 271 -10.10 -7.41 8.96
N SER A 272 -9.94 -6.52 7.98
CA SER A 272 -10.00 -5.07 8.17
C SER A 272 -11.40 -4.48 7.95
N GLN A 273 -12.31 -5.21 7.31
CA GLN A 273 -13.63 -4.75 6.87
C GLN A 273 -13.56 -3.56 5.91
N GLN A 274 -12.44 -3.40 5.21
CA GLN A 274 -12.18 -2.31 4.27
C GLN A 274 -12.04 -2.80 2.83
N VAL A 275 -12.26 -1.91 1.89
CA VAL A 275 -12.05 -2.13 0.46
C VAL A 275 -10.70 -1.55 0.05
N MET A 276 -9.91 -2.32 -0.69
CA MET A 276 -8.64 -1.86 -1.21
C MET A 276 -8.84 -1.05 -2.49
N VAL A 277 -8.41 0.20 -2.46
CA VAL A 277 -8.38 1.11 -3.61
C VAL A 277 -6.94 1.34 -4.03
N TYR A 278 -6.68 1.27 -5.33
CA TYR A 278 -5.37 1.43 -5.92
C TYR A 278 -5.29 2.75 -6.65
N LEU A 279 -4.34 3.61 -6.25
CA LEU A 279 -4.13 4.91 -6.88
C LEU A 279 -2.74 4.98 -7.48
N GLU A 280 -2.67 5.33 -8.76
CA GLU A 280 -1.41 5.59 -9.43
C GLU A 280 -0.88 6.97 -9.04
N ILE A 281 0.41 7.03 -8.70
CA ILE A 281 1.08 8.25 -8.28
C ILE A 281 2.50 8.26 -8.82
N SER A 282 2.96 9.44 -9.20
CA SER A 282 4.35 9.69 -9.59
C SER A 282 4.79 11.04 -9.01
N GLY A 283 6.06 11.15 -8.68
CA GLY A 283 6.61 12.38 -8.12
C GLY A 283 8.01 12.17 -7.55
N GLU A 284 8.74 13.25 -7.41
CA GLU A 284 10.05 13.22 -6.78
C GLU A 284 9.92 12.99 -5.26
N GLY A 285 10.88 12.28 -4.68
CA GLY A 285 10.90 11.99 -3.25
C GLY A 285 10.04 10.81 -2.81
N LEU A 286 9.18 10.26 -3.69
CA LEU A 286 8.39 9.07 -3.38
C LEU A 286 9.30 7.84 -3.26
N ARG A 287 9.01 7.02 -2.24
CA ARG A 287 9.72 5.76 -1.98
C ARG A 287 8.74 4.65 -1.64
N GLU A 288 9.08 3.44 -2.04
CA GLU A 288 8.32 2.26 -1.64
C GLU A 288 8.24 2.17 -0.11
N GLY A 289 7.07 1.88 0.42
CA GLY A 289 6.83 1.76 1.85
C GLY A 289 6.36 3.03 2.55
N MET A 290 6.42 4.21 1.90
CA MET A 290 5.88 5.46 2.46
C MET A 290 4.40 5.32 2.74
N TYR A 291 3.96 5.96 3.82
CA TYR A 291 2.57 6.06 4.21
C TYR A 291 2.02 7.41 3.77
N LEU A 292 0.93 7.39 3.02
CA LEU A 292 0.27 8.57 2.50
C LEU A 292 -1.18 8.61 2.98
N GLU A 293 -1.65 9.83 3.23
CA GLU A 293 -3.04 10.15 3.51
C GLU A 293 -3.62 10.92 2.33
N GLY A 294 -4.85 10.64 1.99
CA GLY A 294 -5.53 11.30 0.89
C GLY A 294 -6.92 11.75 1.27
N GLU A 295 -7.37 12.80 0.58
CA GLU A 295 -8.72 13.35 0.68
C GLU A 295 -9.29 13.46 -0.73
N LEU A 296 -10.47 12.88 -0.93
CA LEU A 296 -11.26 13.03 -2.15
C LEU A 296 -12.50 13.87 -1.86
N GLU A 297 -12.63 14.99 -2.51
CA GLU A 297 -13.87 15.77 -2.53
C GLU A 297 -14.88 15.06 -3.43
N THR A 298 -16.04 14.75 -2.87
CA THR A 298 -17.07 13.98 -3.62
C THR A 298 -17.92 14.86 -4.52
N GLY A 299 -17.84 16.19 -4.32
CA GLY A 299 -18.71 17.17 -4.99
C GLY A 299 -20.16 17.16 -4.48
N ASN A 300 -20.43 16.37 -3.45
CA ASN A 300 -21.68 16.45 -2.72
C ASN A 300 -21.52 17.45 -1.58
N GLU A 301 -22.49 18.30 -1.41
CA GLU A 301 -22.57 19.24 -0.32
C GLU A 301 -23.50 18.67 0.76
N SER A 302 -23.05 18.69 2.00
CA SER A 302 -23.86 18.35 3.16
C SER A 302 -24.01 19.57 4.06
N GLU A 303 -25.23 19.79 4.49
CA GLU A 303 -25.54 20.83 5.46
C GLU A 303 -25.27 20.26 6.86
N LEU A 304 -24.23 20.75 7.52
CA LEU A 304 -23.79 20.29 8.82
C LEU A 304 -23.98 21.39 9.85
N ALA A 305 -24.42 20.99 11.03
CA ALA A 305 -24.59 21.87 12.16
C ALA A 305 -23.32 21.94 13.00
N ARG A 306 -22.86 23.16 13.31
CA ARG A 306 -21.73 23.37 14.21
C ARG A 306 -22.22 23.47 15.65
N ILE A 307 -21.82 22.55 16.50
CA ILE A 307 -22.22 22.51 17.92
C ILE A 307 -21.01 22.46 18.86
N PRO A 308 -21.14 22.96 20.11
CA PRO A 308 -20.14 22.74 21.15
C PRO A 308 -19.98 21.25 21.48
N LYS A 309 -18.76 20.82 21.74
CA LYS A 309 -18.48 19.41 22.12
C LYS A 309 -19.17 19.02 23.45
N THR A 310 -19.39 20.00 24.34
CA THR A 310 -20.08 19.82 25.62
C THR A 310 -21.58 19.56 25.47
N ALA A 311 -22.17 19.83 24.28
CA ALA A 311 -23.57 19.57 23.98
C ALA A 311 -23.86 18.11 23.65
N LEU A 312 -22.83 17.31 23.31
CA LEU A 312 -22.99 15.92 22.91
C LEU A 312 -23.21 15.01 24.11
N LEU A 313 -24.29 14.25 24.09
CA LEU A 313 -24.59 13.20 25.07
C LEU A 313 -23.72 11.96 24.85
N ARG A 314 -23.58 11.14 25.87
CA ARG A 314 -22.90 9.83 25.77
C ARG A 314 -23.64 8.84 24.87
N THR A 315 -24.93 9.09 24.63
CA THR A 315 -25.81 8.31 23.75
C THR A 315 -25.60 8.62 22.27
N GLY A 316 -24.83 9.69 21.94
CA GLY A 316 -24.63 10.15 20.57
C GLY A 316 -25.69 11.15 20.08
N GLY A 317 -26.53 11.68 20.98
CA GLY A 317 -27.53 12.69 20.69
C GLY A 317 -27.21 14.05 21.31
N VAL A 318 -28.08 15.03 21.09
CA VAL A 318 -28.12 16.34 21.73
C VAL A 318 -29.48 16.60 22.32
N LEU A 319 -29.56 17.50 23.33
CA LEU A 319 -30.82 17.92 23.90
C LEU A 319 -31.29 19.20 23.17
N ALA A 320 -32.30 19.07 22.34
CA ALA A 320 -32.89 20.18 21.58
C ALA A 320 -34.18 20.67 22.24
N ASN A 321 -34.32 21.99 22.33
CA ASN A 321 -35.53 22.68 22.76
C ASN A 321 -36.47 22.84 21.57
N ARG A 322 -37.60 22.18 21.57
CA ARG A 322 -38.66 22.35 20.56
C ARG A 322 -39.96 22.73 21.26
N ASP A 323 -40.40 23.95 21.05
CA ASP A 323 -41.64 24.54 21.64
C ASP A 323 -41.66 24.51 23.19
N GLY A 324 -40.48 24.73 23.83
CA GLY A 324 -40.34 24.71 25.28
C GLY A 324 -40.22 23.32 25.90
N ILE A 325 -40.10 22.29 25.07
CA ILE A 325 -39.92 20.90 25.50
C ILE A 325 -38.52 20.43 25.06
N ILE A 326 -37.71 20.00 26.02
CA ILE A 326 -36.37 19.48 25.75
C ILE A 326 -36.49 17.99 25.40
N LYS A 327 -36.04 17.62 24.19
CA LYS A 327 -36.01 16.23 23.72
C LYS A 327 -34.63 15.88 23.23
N GLU A 328 -34.25 14.61 23.40
CA GLU A 328 -33.06 14.06 22.79
C GLU A 328 -33.28 13.88 21.29
N VAL A 329 -32.35 14.45 20.51
CA VAL A 329 -32.29 14.31 19.06
C VAL A 329 -31.00 13.58 18.74
N SER A 330 -31.10 12.46 18.01
CA SER A 330 -29.94 11.73 17.55
C SER A 330 -29.22 12.54 16.46
N VAL A 331 -27.90 12.62 16.55
CA VAL A 331 -27.06 13.32 15.58
C VAL A 331 -25.91 12.41 15.14
N ASP A 332 -25.52 12.52 13.87
CA ASP A 332 -24.35 11.84 13.35
C ASP A 332 -23.16 12.80 13.34
N VAL A 333 -22.10 12.44 14.05
CA VAL A 333 -20.88 13.27 14.15
C VAL A 333 -19.99 13.00 12.94
N GLU A 334 -19.91 14.01 12.06
CA GLU A 334 -19.10 13.93 10.83
C GLU A 334 -17.67 14.43 11.03
N HIS A 335 -17.48 15.45 11.87
CA HIS A 335 -16.14 15.99 12.13
C HIS A 335 -15.93 16.35 13.59
N LEU A 336 -14.78 15.91 14.15
CA LEU A 336 -14.35 16.14 15.53
C LEU A 336 -13.32 17.28 15.59
N GLY A 337 -13.76 18.49 15.95
CA GLY A 337 -12.88 19.62 16.25
C GLY A 337 -12.35 19.59 17.69
N ARG A 338 -11.51 20.54 18.05
CA ARG A 338 -10.99 20.67 19.42
C ARG A 338 -12.08 21.04 20.42
N GLU A 339 -12.90 22.03 20.09
CA GLU A 339 -13.95 22.63 20.94
C GLU A 339 -15.35 22.47 20.35
N THR A 340 -15.48 22.28 19.04
CA THR A 340 -16.75 22.14 18.31
C THR A 340 -16.79 20.86 17.51
N LEU A 341 -18.02 20.39 17.23
CA LEU A 341 -18.34 19.25 16.37
C LEU A 341 -19.16 19.73 15.17
N LEU A 342 -19.00 19.10 14.03
CA LEU A 342 -19.93 19.21 12.92
C LEU A 342 -20.78 17.95 12.91
N VAL A 343 -22.08 18.14 12.98
CA VAL A 343 -23.05 17.05 13.10
C VAL A 343 -24.16 17.17 12.06
N ARG A 344 -24.66 16.04 11.62
CA ARG A 344 -25.85 15.94 10.77
C ARG A 344 -27.09 15.65 11.63
N GLY A 345 -28.25 16.20 11.23
CA GLY A 345 -29.52 15.91 11.91
C GLY A 345 -30.13 17.11 12.65
N LEU A 346 -29.47 18.27 12.65
CA LEU A 346 -29.99 19.53 13.17
C LEU A 346 -30.21 20.55 12.04
N GLN A 347 -31.11 21.50 12.27
CA GLN A 347 -31.39 22.60 11.33
C GLN A 347 -30.96 23.93 11.89
N THR A 348 -30.71 24.89 10.99
CA THR A 348 -30.44 26.29 11.40
C THR A 348 -31.60 26.83 12.21
N GLY A 349 -31.29 27.34 13.40
CA GLY A 349 -32.28 27.90 14.34
C GLY A 349 -32.74 26.93 15.42
N ASP A 350 -32.33 25.65 15.35
CA ASP A 350 -32.55 24.71 16.46
C ASP A 350 -31.82 25.24 17.70
N GLU A 351 -32.49 25.24 18.86
CA GLU A 351 -31.88 25.58 20.16
C GLU A 351 -31.48 24.28 20.86
N ILE A 352 -30.21 24.13 21.16
CA ILE A 352 -29.69 22.96 21.90
C ILE A 352 -29.06 23.38 23.23
N VAL A 353 -29.01 22.47 24.17
CA VAL A 353 -28.31 22.68 25.46
C VAL A 353 -26.81 22.70 25.18
N ALA A 354 -26.14 23.82 25.47
CA ALA A 354 -24.72 24.01 25.17
C ALA A 354 -23.79 23.12 26.00
N ASP A 355 -24.17 22.82 27.22
CA ASP A 355 -23.38 21.97 28.13
C ASP A 355 -24.30 21.05 28.94
N VAL A 356 -24.23 19.76 28.63
CA VAL A 356 -25.04 18.71 29.31
C VAL A 356 -24.50 18.30 30.67
N SER A 357 -23.32 18.81 31.08
CA SER A 357 -22.76 18.58 32.40
C SER A 357 -23.37 19.50 33.49
N VAL A 358 -24.10 20.55 33.08
CA VAL A 358 -24.75 21.51 33.96
C VAL A 358 -26.22 21.13 34.10
N PRO A 359 -26.85 21.30 35.31
CA PRO A 359 -28.26 21.05 35.55
C PRO A 359 -29.17 21.84 34.58
N ILE A 360 -30.09 21.15 33.94
CA ILE A 360 -30.96 21.74 32.94
C ILE A 360 -32.25 22.25 33.61
N SER A 361 -32.55 23.55 33.47
CA SER A 361 -33.83 24.10 33.88
C SER A 361 -34.83 23.96 32.71
N GLY A 362 -35.68 22.94 32.80
CA GLY A 362 -36.72 22.66 31.79
C GLY A 362 -37.40 21.33 32.00
N ARG A 363 -38.53 21.14 31.31
CA ARG A 363 -39.28 19.89 31.37
C ARG A 363 -38.69 18.90 30.37
N ILE A 364 -37.90 17.95 30.84
CA ILE A 364 -37.39 16.84 30.05
C ILE A 364 -38.51 15.80 29.89
N ILE A 365 -38.86 15.46 28.66
CA ILE A 365 -39.74 14.34 28.34
C ILE A 365 -38.91 13.34 27.55
N ASN A 366 -38.76 12.10 28.11
CA ASN A 366 -38.15 10.96 27.43
C ASN A 366 -39.05 10.47 26.29
#